data_c3f3e1dbb763bc0c13b7933c74ae589e
#
_entry.id   c3f3e1dbb763bc0c13b7933c74ae589e
#
_cell.length_a   1.000
_cell.length_b   1.000
_cell.length_c   1.000
_cell.angle_alpha   90.00
_cell.angle_beta   90.00
_cell.angle_gamma   90.00
#
_symmetry.space_group_name_H-M   'P 1'
#
loop_
_entity.id
_entity.type
_entity.pdbx_description
1 polymer ?
#
loop_
_entity_poly.entity_id
_entity_poly.type
_entity_poly.pdbx_seq_one_letter_code
_entity_poly.pdbx_strand_id
1 'polypeptide(L)'
;MEQIYDLIIIGSGPAGLGAAIYAKRAELKTLVIEREMMSGGQVLTTYEVDNYAGLPGIGGFDLGMKFREHADRLGAEFAEDSIIGIQQAGEDGEGLLRAAEAGDGGPVLWKLNGENGTYLARTVIIATGARHRKLEVPG
;
A
#
# COMPACT_ATOMS: atom_id res chain seq x y z
N MET A 1 4.12 22.01 -5.20
CA MET A 1 5.22 21.04 -4.98
C MET A 1 4.60 19.67 -4.84
N GLU A 2 5.08 18.70 -5.60
CA GLU A 2 4.61 17.32 -5.47
C GLU A 2 4.97 16.78 -4.08
N GLN A 3 4.01 16.07 -3.46
CA GLN A 3 4.18 15.52 -2.12
C GLN A 3 5.02 14.25 -2.19
N ILE A 4 6.14 14.21 -1.46
CA ILE A 4 6.98 13.02 -1.35
C ILE A 4 6.64 12.31 -0.04
N TYR A 5 6.35 11.01 -0.13
CA TYR A 5 6.14 10.12 1.00
C TYR A 5 7.43 9.39 1.39
N ASP A 6 7.60 9.11 2.67
CA ASP A 6 8.68 8.23 3.12
C ASP A 6 8.42 6.79 2.68
N LEU A 7 7.14 6.40 2.71
CA LEU A 7 6.67 5.08 2.32
C LEU A 7 5.33 5.15 1.60
N ILE A 8 5.23 4.48 0.46
CA ILE A 8 3.94 4.14 -0.16
C ILE A 8 3.74 2.63 -0.10
N ILE A 9 2.56 2.22 0.33
CA ILE A 9 2.14 0.82 0.40
C ILE A 9 1.05 0.60 -0.63
N ILE A 10 1.24 -0.38 -1.52
CA ILE A 10 0.26 -0.73 -2.54
C ILE A 10 -0.54 -1.93 -2.06
N GLY A 11 -1.81 -1.69 -1.78
CA GLY A 11 -2.76 -2.68 -1.25
C GLY A 11 -3.01 -2.51 0.25
N SER A 12 -4.27 -2.60 0.63
CA SER A 12 -4.76 -2.46 2.01
C SER A 12 -5.37 -3.74 2.57
N GLY A 13 -4.86 -4.88 2.16
CA GLY A 13 -5.10 -6.16 2.83
C GLY A 13 -4.35 -6.23 4.17
N PRO A 14 -4.42 -7.37 4.88
CA PRO A 14 -3.78 -7.54 6.18
C PRO A 14 -2.28 -7.19 6.18
N ALA A 15 -1.56 -7.56 5.12
CA ALA A 15 -0.13 -7.26 5.00
C ALA A 15 0.13 -5.75 4.86
N GLY A 16 -0.61 -5.06 3.98
CA GLY A 16 -0.47 -3.62 3.76
C GLY A 16 -0.87 -2.81 4.98
N LEU A 17 -1.99 -3.16 5.63
CA LEU A 17 -2.44 -2.48 6.84
C LEU A 17 -1.48 -2.73 8.02
N GLY A 18 -0.95 -3.95 8.17
CA GLY A 18 0.09 -4.24 9.13
C GLY A 18 1.34 -3.38 8.93
N ALA A 19 1.82 -3.28 7.69
CA ALA A 19 2.94 -2.41 7.34
C ALA A 19 2.65 -0.94 7.65
N ALA A 20 1.44 -0.45 7.33
CA ALA A 20 1.02 0.92 7.60
C ALA A 20 1.03 1.25 9.10
N ILE A 21 0.53 0.34 9.94
CA ILE A 21 0.53 0.50 11.40
C ILE A 21 1.97 0.68 11.91
N TYR A 22 2.89 -0.18 11.49
CA TYR A 22 4.29 -0.08 11.93
C TYR A 22 4.99 1.15 11.37
N ALA A 23 4.75 1.52 10.12
CA ALA A 23 5.29 2.73 9.51
C ALA A 23 4.84 3.99 10.28
N LYS A 24 3.56 4.07 10.64
CA LYS A 24 3.04 5.20 11.42
C LYS A 24 3.59 5.24 12.85
N ARG A 25 3.83 4.09 13.46
CA ARG A 25 4.52 4.02 14.78
C ARG A 25 5.97 4.49 14.70
N ALA A 26 6.61 4.36 13.53
CA ALA A 26 7.94 4.90 13.23
C ALA A 26 7.90 6.36 12.75
N GLU A 27 6.73 7.02 12.83
CA GLU A 27 6.50 8.41 12.44
C GLU A 27 6.77 8.70 10.94
N LEU A 28 6.76 7.67 10.09
CA LEU A 28 6.93 7.84 8.65
C LEU A 28 5.70 8.49 8.02
N LYS A 29 5.94 9.39 7.07
CA LYS A 29 4.89 9.92 6.20
C LYS A 29 4.46 8.82 5.22
N THR A 30 3.31 8.19 5.51
CA THR A 30 2.89 6.95 4.86
C THR A 30 1.57 7.14 4.12
N LEU A 31 1.54 6.70 2.86
CA LEU A 31 0.34 6.59 2.03
C LEU A 31 0.06 5.12 1.72
N VAL A 32 -1.16 4.68 1.90
CA VAL A 32 -1.65 3.39 1.44
C VAL A 32 -2.53 3.62 0.21
N ILE A 33 -2.22 2.96 -0.91
CA ILE A 33 -3.00 3.06 -2.13
C ILE A 33 -3.77 1.75 -2.32
N GLU A 34 -5.09 1.85 -2.40
CA GLU A 34 -5.99 0.72 -2.62
C GLU A 34 -6.87 0.98 -3.84
N ARG A 35 -7.01 -0.01 -4.70
CA ARG A 35 -7.86 0.10 -5.89
C ARG A 35 -9.34 -0.13 -5.59
N GLU A 36 -9.66 -0.87 -4.54
CA GLU A 36 -11.02 -1.19 -4.13
C GLU A 36 -11.51 -0.14 -3.12
N MET A 37 -12.81 0.10 -3.10
CA MET A 37 -13.42 1.06 -2.15
C MET A 37 -13.20 0.67 -0.68
N MET A 38 -12.95 -0.62 -0.42
CA MET A 38 -12.82 -1.16 0.93
C MET A 38 -11.45 -1.78 1.15
N SER A 39 -10.86 -1.44 2.29
CA SER A 39 -9.66 -2.11 2.80
C SER A 39 -10.00 -3.49 3.35
N GLY A 40 -9.00 -4.41 3.38
CA GLY A 40 -9.12 -5.73 3.97
C GLY A 40 -8.72 -6.87 3.03
N GLY A 41 -8.82 -6.66 1.72
CA GLY A 41 -8.40 -7.66 0.73
C GLY A 41 -9.22 -8.96 0.84
N GLN A 42 -8.59 -10.11 0.63
CA GLN A 42 -9.26 -11.40 0.61
C GLN A 42 -9.86 -11.82 1.96
N VAL A 43 -9.37 -11.29 3.07
CA VAL A 43 -9.92 -11.64 4.38
C VAL A 43 -11.39 -11.25 4.53
N LEU A 44 -11.83 -10.21 3.81
CA LEU A 44 -13.23 -9.74 3.86
C LEU A 44 -14.25 -10.83 3.50
N THR A 45 -13.87 -11.80 2.67
CA THR A 45 -14.74 -12.90 2.22
C THR A 45 -14.62 -14.15 3.08
N THR A 46 -13.75 -14.15 4.08
CA THR A 46 -13.56 -15.27 5.00
C THR A 46 -14.67 -15.25 6.05
N TYR A 47 -15.41 -16.35 6.17
CA TYR A 47 -16.51 -16.44 7.12
C TYR A 47 -16.03 -16.30 8.56
N GLU A 48 -14.99 -17.05 8.93
CA GLU A 48 -14.46 -17.11 10.28
C GLU A 48 -12.94 -17.30 10.25
N VAL A 49 -12.22 -16.60 11.13
CA VAL A 49 -10.77 -16.66 11.28
C VAL A 49 -10.43 -17.13 12.68
N ASP A 50 -9.96 -18.39 12.81
CA ASP A 50 -9.66 -19.03 14.09
C ASP A 50 -8.21 -18.90 14.52
N ASN A 51 -7.33 -18.62 13.59
CA ASN A 51 -5.88 -18.64 13.79
C ASN A 51 -5.25 -17.25 13.92
N TYR A 52 -6.04 -16.21 14.10
CA TYR A 52 -5.50 -14.89 14.42
C TYR A 52 -5.38 -14.72 15.94
N ALA A 53 -4.14 -14.58 16.42
CA ALA A 53 -3.86 -14.54 17.85
C ALA A 53 -4.64 -13.42 18.56
N GLY A 54 -5.34 -13.77 19.62
CA GLY A 54 -6.15 -12.84 20.42
C GLY A 54 -7.57 -12.60 19.91
N LEU A 55 -7.92 -13.05 18.71
CA LEU A 55 -9.24 -12.86 18.11
C LEU A 55 -9.78 -14.16 17.46
N PRO A 56 -9.79 -15.30 18.18
CA PRO A 56 -10.31 -16.55 17.62
C PRO A 56 -11.79 -16.42 17.30
N GLY A 57 -12.23 -16.95 16.16
CA GLY A 57 -13.63 -16.93 15.75
C GLY A 57 -14.12 -15.58 15.20
N ILE A 58 -13.22 -14.62 14.94
CA ILE A 58 -13.63 -13.34 14.37
C ILE A 58 -14.01 -13.51 12.89
N GLY A 59 -15.09 -12.85 12.45
CA GLY A 59 -15.43 -12.75 11.04
C GLY A 59 -14.33 -12.02 10.25
N GLY A 60 -14.05 -12.46 9.03
CA GLY A 60 -12.99 -11.86 8.22
C GLY A 60 -13.27 -10.40 7.89
N PHE A 61 -14.54 -10.03 7.68
CA PHE A 61 -14.93 -8.64 7.49
C PHE A 61 -14.57 -7.78 8.71
N ASP A 62 -14.96 -8.23 9.92
CA ASP A 62 -14.70 -7.50 11.15
C ASP A 62 -13.19 -7.39 11.43
N LEU A 63 -12.43 -8.43 11.11
CA LEU A 63 -10.97 -8.41 11.23
C LEU A 63 -10.36 -7.37 10.29
N GLY A 64 -10.79 -7.32 9.03
CA GLY A 64 -10.34 -6.32 8.06
C GLY A 64 -10.64 -4.90 8.52
N MET A 65 -11.85 -4.67 9.05
CA MET A 65 -12.24 -3.37 9.58
C MET A 65 -11.43 -2.96 10.81
N LYS A 66 -11.12 -3.89 11.70
CA LYS A 66 -10.24 -3.62 12.85
C LYS A 66 -8.82 -3.21 12.43
N PHE A 67 -8.25 -3.83 11.39
CA PHE A 67 -6.95 -3.42 10.86
C PHE A 67 -7.02 -2.03 10.27
N ARG A 68 -8.05 -1.74 9.48
CA ARG A 68 -8.22 -0.42 8.89
C ARG A 68 -8.38 0.66 9.95
N GLU A 69 -9.25 0.47 10.92
CA GLU A 69 -9.47 1.38 12.04
C GLU A 69 -8.17 1.65 12.81
N HIS A 70 -7.35 0.62 13.03
CA HIS A 70 -6.07 0.79 13.72
C HIS A 70 -5.10 1.68 12.91
N ALA A 71 -5.01 1.49 11.60
CA ALA A 71 -4.18 2.33 10.73
C ALA A 71 -4.69 3.78 10.69
N ASP A 72 -6.01 3.98 10.62
CA ASP A 72 -6.65 5.30 10.63
C ASP A 72 -6.36 6.05 11.94
N ARG A 73 -6.46 5.37 13.09
CA ARG A 73 -6.16 5.94 14.41
C ARG A 73 -4.71 6.43 14.54
N LEU A 74 -3.78 5.81 13.83
CA LEU A 74 -2.38 6.23 13.79
C LEU A 74 -2.12 7.32 12.73
N GLY A 75 -3.14 7.73 11.98
CA GLY A 75 -3.04 8.78 10.97
C GLY A 75 -2.39 8.31 9.66
N ALA A 76 -2.59 7.05 9.25
CA ALA A 76 -2.22 6.63 7.92
C ALA A 76 -3.09 7.33 6.88
N GLU A 77 -2.48 7.80 5.80
CA GLU A 77 -3.20 8.37 4.66
C GLU A 77 -3.59 7.27 3.68
N PHE A 78 -4.77 7.40 3.06
CA PHE A 78 -5.27 6.45 2.07
C PHE A 78 -5.66 7.17 0.78
N ALA A 79 -5.38 6.54 -0.36
CA ALA A 79 -5.84 6.96 -1.67
C ALA A 79 -6.49 5.79 -2.40
N GLU A 80 -7.58 6.05 -3.11
CA GLU A 80 -8.22 5.10 -4.00
C GLU A 80 -7.64 5.28 -5.40
N ASP A 81 -6.81 4.34 -5.82
CA ASP A 81 -6.21 4.32 -7.16
C ASP A 81 -5.68 2.92 -7.50
N SER A 82 -5.55 2.65 -8.78
CA SER A 82 -4.97 1.43 -9.33
C SER A 82 -3.58 1.71 -9.87
N ILE A 83 -2.54 1.22 -9.19
CA ILE A 83 -1.16 1.42 -9.63
C ILE A 83 -0.86 0.52 -10.82
N ILE A 84 -0.51 1.14 -11.94
CA ILE A 84 -0.22 0.50 -13.22
C ILE A 84 1.27 0.45 -13.56
N GLY A 85 2.10 1.19 -12.84
CA GLY A 85 3.54 1.19 -13.07
C GLY A 85 4.32 1.77 -11.91
N ILE A 86 5.55 1.28 -11.73
CA ILE A 86 6.52 1.77 -10.74
C ILE A 86 7.85 1.90 -11.46
N GLN A 87 8.48 3.05 -11.34
CA GLN A 87 9.79 3.34 -11.94
C GLN A 87 10.64 4.22 -11.03
N GLN A 88 11.94 4.22 -11.23
CA GLN A 88 12.78 5.20 -10.55
C GLN A 88 12.53 6.58 -11.12
N ALA A 89 12.35 7.57 -10.26
CA ALA A 89 12.20 8.96 -10.70
C ALA A 89 13.54 9.43 -11.27
N GLY A 90 13.52 9.87 -12.53
CA GLY A 90 14.70 10.33 -13.24
C GLY A 90 15.11 9.49 -14.45
N GLU A 91 14.55 8.31 -14.65
CA GLU A 91 14.81 7.50 -15.86
C GLU A 91 14.13 8.08 -17.12
N ASP A 92 13.13 8.93 -16.97
CA ASP A 92 12.35 9.56 -18.03
C ASP A 92 12.83 10.99 -18.41
N GLY A 93 13.96 11.42 -17.86
CA GLY A 93 14.66 12.63 -18.32
C GLY A 93 14.04 13.97 -17.92
N GLU A 94 12.97 14.01 -17.12
CA GLU A 94 12.37 15.25 -16.67
C GLU A 94 12.65 15.57 -15.19
N GLY A 95 13.63 16.43 -15.01
CA GLY A 95 13.69 17.54 -14.03
C GLY A 95 13.59 17.30 -12.53
N LEU A 96 13.24 16.13 -12.00
CA LEU A 96 13.22 15.84 -10.55
C LEU A 96 14.61 15.48 -9.98
N LEU A 97 15.61 15.34 -10.84
CA LEU A 97 16.98 14.95 -10.51
C LEU A 97 17.81 16.04 -9.80
N ARG A 98 17.35 17.27 -9.69
CA ARG A 98 18.17 18.33 -9.07
C ARG A 98 18.41 18.14 -7.55
N ALA A 99 17.66 17.26 -6.90
CA ALA A 99 17.94 16.92 -5.51
C ALA A 99 18.96 15.76 -5.37
N ALA A 100 19.21 15.02 -6.44
CA ALA A 100 20.19 13.93 -6.50
C ALA A 100 21.56 14.36 -7.03
N GLU A 101 21.69 15.56 -7.58
CA GLU A 101 22.95 16.10 -8.14
C GLU A 101 23.97 16.59 -7.10
N ALA A 102 23.70 16.40 -5.81
CA ALA A 102 24.69 16.62 -4.77
C ALA A 102 25.54 15.36 -4.53
N GLY A 103 26.18 14.87 -5.54
CA GLY A 103 27.54 14.27 -5.54
C GLY A 103 27.85 13.01 -4.76
N ASP A 104 26.95 12.34 -4.04
CA ASP A 104 27.16 11.01 -3.44
C ASP A 104 25.82 10.28 -3.18
N GLY A 105 25.33 9.59 -4.18
CA GLY A 105 24.25 8.63 -4.00
C GLY A 105 22.98 9.15 -3.30
N GLY A 106 22.43 10.27 -3.76
CA GLY A 106 21.20 10.82 -3.25
C GLY A 106 20.07 9.77 -3.19
N PRO A 107 19.09 9.91 -2.29
CA PRO A 107 18.06 8.90 -2.12
C PRO A 107 17.28 8.67 -3.41
N VAL A 108 17.26 7.44 -3.88
CA VAL A 108 16.45 7.02 -5.02
C VAL A 108 14.98 7.33 -4.69
N LEU A 109 14.31 8.05 -5.57
CA LEU A 109 12.87 8.26 -5.49
C LEU A 109 12.16 7.29 -6.43
N TRP A 110 11.03 6.78 -5.99
CA TRP A 110 10.14 5.95 -6.77
C TRP A 110 8.94 6.76 -7.23
N LYS A 111 8.64 6.68 -8.52
CA LYS A 111 7.45 7.24 -9.13
C LYS A 111 6.45 6.12 -9.38
N LEU A 112 5.28 6.23 -8.77
CA LEU A 112 4.18 5.31 -8.96
C LEU A 112 3.15 5.97 -9.87
N ASN A 113 2.85 5.33 -10.98
CA ASN A 113 1.83 5.77 -11.91
C ASN A 113 0.54 5.03 -11.61
N GLY A 114 -0.49 5.75 -11.19
CA GLY A 114 -1.85 5.26 -11.03
C GLY A 114 -2.71 5.61 -12.24
N GLU A 115 -3.93 5.07 -12.26
CA GLU A 115 -4.94 5.43 -13.27
C GLU A 115 -5.43 6.87 -13.09
N ASN A 116 -5.46 7.36 -11.84
CA ASN A 116 -6.01 8.66 -11.49
C ASN A 116 -4.92 9.69 -11.09
N GLY A 117 -3.70 9.25 -10.83
CA GLY A 117 -2.65 10.15 -10.36
C GLY A 117 -1.26 9.57 -10.37
N THR A 118 -0.31 10.42 -10.00
CA THR A 118 1.09 10.05 -9.85
C THR A 118 1.53 10.33 -8.43
N TYR A 119 2.34 9.43 -7.87
CA TYR A 119 2.79 9.50 -6.49
C TYR A 119 4.30 9.32 -6.41
N LEU A 120 4.93 10.00 -5.45
CA LEU A 120 6.37 9.92 -5.21
C LEU A 120 6.67 9.39 -3.82
N ALA A 121 7.60 8.45 -3.74
CA ALA A 121 8.03 7.87 -2.47
C ALA A 121 9.52 7.59 -2.43
N ARG A 122 10.09 7.59 -1.20
CA ARG A 122 11.45 7.13 -0.93
C ARG A 122 11.53 5.60 -0.93
N THR A 123 10.48 4.95 -0.43
CA THR A 123 10.37 3.49 -0.36
C THR A 123 8.97 3.02 -0.74
N VAL A 124 8.87 1.79 -1.23
CA VAL A 124 7.60 1.19 -1.66
C VAL A 124 7.47 -0.21 -1.09
N ILE A 125 6.30 -0.54 -0.57
CA ILE A 125 5.91 -1.91 -0.22
C ILE A 125 4.81 -2.36 -1.17
N ILE A 126 5.03 -3.50 -1.84
CA ILE A 126 4.04 -4.14 -2.69
C ILE A 126 3.30 -5.19 -1.86
N ALA A 127 2.03 -4.93 -1.53
CA ALA A 127 1.17 -5.78 -0.72
C ALA A 127 -0.16 -6.08 -1.43
N THR A 128 -0.10 -6.31 -2.74
CA THR A 128 -1.26 -6.43 -3.64
C THR A 128 -2.05 -7.73 -3.48
N GLY A 129 -1.55 -8.67 -2.68
CA GLY A 129 -2.20 -9.95 -2.45
C GLY A 129 -2.14 -10.90 -3.66
N ALA A 130 -3.06 -11.85 -3.69
CA ALA A 130 -3.17 -12.84 -4.74
C ALA A 130 -4.63 -13.08 -5.13
N ARG A 131 -4.86 -13.55 -6.34
CA ARG A 131 -6.17 -14.02 -6.82
C ARG A 131 -6.04 -15.45 -7.33
N HIS A 132 -7.09 -16.24 -7.13
CA HIS A 132 -7.15 -17.56 -7.73
C HIS A 132 -7.15 -17.45 -9.25
N ARG A 133 -6.29 -18.22 -9.92
CA ARG A 133 -6.37 -18.41 -11.35
C ARG A 133 -7.60 -19.27 -11.63
N LYS A 134 -8.54 -18.75 -12.44
CA LYS A 134 -9.65 -19.57 -12.93
C LYS A 134 -9.11 -20.58 -13.94
N LEU A 135 -9.44 -21.84 -13.76
CA LEU A 135 -9.25 -22.85 -14.80
C LEU A 135 -10.36 -22.62 -15.83
N GLU A 136 -9.98 -22.27 -17.05
CA GLU A 136 -10.89 -22.13 -18.17
C GLU A 136 -11.23 -23.52 -18.77
N VAL A 137 -11.76 -24.41 -17.95
CA VAL A 137 -12.23 -25.73 -18.34
C VAL A 137 -13.71 -25.89 -18.02
N PRO A 138 -14.52 -26.46 -18.91
CA PRO A 138 -15.91 -26.78 -18.60
C PRO A 138 -15.95 -27.88 -17.53
N GLY A 139 -16.67 -27.66 -16.47
CA GLY A 139 -16.84 -28.63 -15.39
C GLY A 139 -17.66 -28.06 -14.26
#